data_c26bc8e1e99010f6d2d35d7f376a43e3
#
_entry.id   c26bc8e1e99010f6d2d35d7f376a43e3
#
_cell.length_a   1.000
_cell.length_b   1.000
_cell.length_c   1.000
_cell.angle_alpha   90.00
_cell.angle_beta   90.00
_cell.angle_gamma   90.00
#
_symmetry.space_group_name_H-M   'P 1'
#
loop_
_entity.id
_entity.type
_entity.pdbx_description
1 polymer ?
#
loop_
_entity_poly.entity_id
_entity_poly.type
_entity_poly.pdbx_seq_one_letter_code
_entity_poly.pdbx_strand_id
1 'polypeptide(L)'
;SAVSIARRLQDPLAELVKIDPKAIGVGQYQHDLKPAELDAALGGVVEDCVNSVGVDVNTASVSLLSYVAGINTTVAKNIVAYGAFTTRAQLKKVPRLGPKAFEQCAGFLRIPGGKDLIENTGVHPESYDAARALLKHFSLTPAEAVGKLLTLADAEGFAALAKQLNVGEPTLRDIAAELSRPGRDPRDELPQVLMRSDVMDLKDLQPGMELRGTVRNVTDFGAFVDIGVHRDGLVHISQMAQRRVNHPSEVVRVGDIVTVWVLEA
;
A
#
# COMPACT_ATOMS: atom_id res chain seq x y z
N SER A 1 4.76 -0.36 -25.22
CA SER A 1 3.79 -1.05 -26.09
C SER A 1 2.38 -0.90 -25.52
N ALA A 2 1.34 -1.10 -26.35
CA ALA A 2 -0.06 -1.06 -25.89
C ALA A 2 -0.32 -2.07 -24.76
N VAL A 3 0.30 -3.24 -24.81
CA VAL A 3 0.21 -4.26 -23.75
C VAL A 3 0.77 -3.75 -22.43
N SER A 4 1.89 -3.02 -22.43
CA SER A 4 2.47 -2.44 -21.22
C SER A 4 1.56 -1.37 -20.61
N ILE A 5 0.90 -0.56 -21.43
CA ILE A 5 -0.07 0.44 -20.98
C ILE A 5 -1.29 -0.24 -20.34
N ALA A 6 -1.83 -1.28 -20.98
CA ALA A 6 -2.95 -2.05 -20.43
C ALA A 6 -2.59 -2.72 -19.09
N ARG A 7 -1.38 -3.29 -18.99
CA ARG A 7 -0.89 -3.87 -17.72
C ARG A 7 -0.74 -2.84 -16.60
N ARG A 8 -0.34 -1.61 -16.90
CA ARG A 8 -0.28 -0.54 -15.90
C ARG A 8 -1.64 -0.22 -15.28
N LEU A 9 -2.71 -0.44 -16.03
CA LEU A 9 -4.07 -0.27 -15.50
C LEU A 9 -4.48 -1.43 -14.60
N GLN A 10 -4.08 -2.67 -14.94
CA GLN A 10 -4.42 -3.87 -14.16
C GLN A 10 -3.53 -4.04 -12.93
N ASP A 11 -2.21 -3.95 -13.12
CA ASP A 11 -1.19 -4.05 -12.08
C ASP A 11 -0.07 -3.05 -12.36
N PRO A 12 -0.20 -1.81 -11.83
CA PRO A 12 0.81 -0.77 -12.02
C PRO A 12 2.20 -1.20 -11.57
N LEU A 13 2.30 -1.91 -10.44
CA LEU A 13 3.56 -2.29 -9.83
C LEU A 13 4.39 -3.21 -10.74
N ALA A 14 3.74 -4.17 -11.41
CA ALA A 14 4.39 -5.11 -12.34
C ALA A 14 5.09 -4.43 -13.51
N GLU A 15 4.65 -3.24 -13.90
CA GLU A 15 5.27 -2.46 -14.98
C GLU A 15 6.17 -1.34 -14.45
N LEU A 16 5.84 -0.72 -13.30
CA LEU A 16 6.62 0.37 -12.73
C LEU A 16 7.99 -0.09 -12.24
N VAL A 17 8.11 -1.30 -11.71
CA VAL A 17 9.41 -1.88 -11.27
C VAL A 17 10.42 -2.06 -12.42
N LYS A 18 10.00 -1.94 -13.67
CA LYS A 18 10.87 -1.99 -14.84
C LYS A 18 11.49 -0.63 -15.19
N ILE A 19 11.04 0.43 -14.56
CA ILE A 19 11.52 1.79 -14.76
C ILE A 19 12.58 2.07 -13.68
N ASP A 20 13.75 2.52 -14.09
CA ASP A 20 14.77 2.96 -13.14
C ASP A 20 14.21 4.14 -12.31
N PRO A 21 14.13 4.05 -10.98
CA PRO A 21 13.61 5.14 -10.13
C PRO A 21 14.32 6.47 -10.36
N LYS A 22 15.60 6.46 -10.72
CA LYS A 22 16.36 7.67 -11.05
C LYS A 22 15.82 8.42 -12.26
N ALA A 23 15.18 7.71 -13.20
CA ALA A 23 14.60 8.32 -14.39
C ALA A 23 13.36 9.19 -14.08
N ILE A 24 12.75 9.01 -12.91
CA ILE A 24 11.60 9.80 -12.46
C ILE A 24 12.06 11.12 -11.82
N GLY A 25 13.33 11.20 -11.40
CA GLY A 25 13.88 12.32 -10.64
C GLY A 25 13.56 12.19 -9.14
N VAL A 26 14.52 11.70 -8.37
CA VAL A 26 14.35 11.43 -6.93
C VAL A 26 14.47 12.70 -6.09
N GLY A 27 15.20 13.70 -6.62
CA GLY A 27 15.38 14.97 -5.94
C GLY A 27 16.29 15.91 -6.73
N GLN A 28 16.23 17.18 -6.37
CA GLN A 28 17.01 18.24 -7.03
C GLN A 28 18.53 17.98 -6.98
N TYR A 29 19.00 17.36 -5.89
CA TYR A 29 20.43 17.13 -5.63
C TYR A 29 20.87 15.68 -5.90
N GLN A 30 20.09 14.90 -6.65
CA GLN A 30 20.48 13.50 -6.92
C GLN A 30 21.85 13.37 -7.64
N HIS A 31 22.26 14.40 -8.40
CA HIS A 31 23.54 14.41 -9.09
C HIS A 31 24.74 14.58 -8.16
N ASP A 32 24.53 15.10 -6.96
CA ASP A 32 25.57 15.30 -5.93
C ASP A 32 25.81 14.02 -5.10
N LEU A 33 24.92 13.03 -5.24
CA LEU A 33 25.02 11.75 -4.54
C LEU A 33 25.89 10.76 -5.32
N LYS A 34 26.58 9.88 -4.60
CA LYS A 34 27.32 8.77 -5.23
C LYS A 34 26.34 7.82 -5.91
N PRO A 35 26.48 7.56 -7.22
CA PRO A 35 25.49 6.74 -7.97
C PRO A 35 25.23 5.36 -7.35
N ALA A 36 26.26 4.67 -6.86
CA ALA A 36 26.12 3.35 -6.27
C ALA A 36 25.35 3.34 -4.94
N GLU A 37 25.52 4.38 -4.12
CA GLU A 37 24.79 4.53 -2.84
C GLU A 37 23.33 4.87 -3.12
N LEU A 38 23.07 5.74 -4.09
CA LEU A 38 21.73 6.08 -4.54
C LEU A 38 21.00 4.86 -5.12
N ASP A 39 21.68 4.08 -5.97
CA ASP A 39 21.11 2.84 -6.54
C ASP A 39 20.75 1.82 -5.46
N ALA A 40 21.63 1.63 -4.49
CA ALA A 40 21.38 0.70 -3.38
C ALA A 40 20.19 1.15 -2.52
N ALA A 41 20.11 2.44 -2.19
CA ALA A 41 19.02 3.00 -1.40
C ALA A 41 17.68 2.90 -2.14
N LEU A 42 17.63 3.28 -3.41
CA LEU A 42 16.41 3.20 -4.22
C LEU A 42 15.99 1.75 -4.48
N GLY A 43 16.95 0.85 -4.70
CA GLY A 43 16.69 -0.59 -4.80
C GLY A 43 16.02 -1.14 -3.55
N GLY A 44 16.51 -0.77 -2.36
CA GLY A 44 15.90 -1.13 -1.08
C GLY A 44 14.47 -0.61 -0.93
N VAL A 45 14.21 0.66 -1.30
CA VAL A 45 12.85 1.22 -1.27
C VAL A 45 11.89 0.47 -2.19
N VAL A 46 12.35 0.11 -3.41
CA VAL A 46 11.52 -0.67 -4.34
C VAL A 46 11.23 -2.07 -3.78
N GLU A 47 12.23 -2.73 -3.19
CA GLU A 47 12.08 -4.03 -2.54
C GLU A 47 11.07 -3.95 -1.38
N ASP A 48 11.20 -2.97 -0.50
CA ASP A 48 10.27 -2.74 0.62
C ASP A 48 8.85 -2.50 0.13
N CYS A 49 8.67 -1.67 -0.90
CA CYS A 49 7.35 -1.43 -1.49
C CYS A 49 6.74 -2.70 -2.10
N VAL A 50 7.52 -3.48 -2.85
CA VAL A 50 7.04 -4.73 -3.47
C VAL A 50 6.63 -5.74 -2.40
N ASN A 51 7.43 -5.90 -1.35
CA ASN A 51 7.16 -6.84 -0.27
C ASN A 51 5.95 -6.40 0.58
N SER A 52 5.77 -5.09 0.82
CA SER A 52 4.63 -4.58 1.58
C SER A 52 3.29 -4.75 0.85
N VAL A 53 3.27 -4.56 -0.46
CA VAL A 53 2.08 -4.79 -1.30
C VAL A 53 1.78 -6.28 -1.43
N GLY A 54 2.83 -7.10 -1.53
CA GLY A 54 2.73 -8.51 -1.88
C GLY A 54 2.55 -8.72 -3.38
N VAL A 55 2.88 -9.91 -3.86
CA VAL A 55 2.97 -10.23 -5.28
C VAL A 55 2.11 -11.44 -5.61
N ASP A 56 1.20 -11.31 -6.57
CA ASP A 56 0.48 -12.47 -7.14
C ASP A 56 1.46 -13.31 -7.95
N VAL A 57 1.75 -14.51 -7.44
CA VAL A 57 2.74 -15.42 -8.02
C VAL A 57 2.34 -15.91 -9.41
N ASN A 58 1.05 -15.93 -9.73
CA ASN A 58 0.54 -16.44 -11.00
C ASN A 58 0.60 -15.42 -12.15
N THR A 59 0.58 -14.13 -11.83
CA THR A 59 0.55 -13.06 -12.84
C THR A 59 1.85 -12.26 -12.90
N ALA A 60 2.70 -12.42 -11.88
CA ALA A 60 3.93 -11.65 -11.73
C ALA A 60 4.94 -11.90 -12.85
N SER A 61 5.61 -10.84 -13.27
CA SER A 61 6.75 -10.93 -14.18
C SER A 61 8.03 -11.35 -13.45
N VAL A 62 9.01 -11.87 -14.19
CA VAL A 62 10.34 -12.16 -13.62
C VAL A 62 10.95 -10.93 -12.94
N SER A 63 10.77 -9.74 -13.53
CA SER A 63 11.29 -8.49 -12.95
C SER A 63 10.66 -8.18 -11.61
N LEU A 64 9.34 -8.34 -11.46
CA LEU A 64 8.63 -8.09 -10.21
C LEU A 64 9.05 -9.12 -9.14
N LEU A 65 9.07 -10.40 -9.49
CA LEU A 65 9.48 -11.47 -8.58
C LEU A 65 10.92 -11.31 -8.07
N SER A 66 11.81 -10.70 -8.85
CA SER A 66 13.20 -10.49 -8.44
C SER A 66 13.37 -9.44 -7.31
N TYR A 67 12.32 -8.66 -7.02
CA TYR A 67 12.27 -7.75 -5.86
C TYR A 67 11.64 -8.39 -4.61
N VAL A 68 11.14 -9.62 -4.73
CA VAL A 68 10.60 -10.34 -3.56
C VAL A 68 11.78 -10.88 -2.75
N ALA A 69 11.77 -10.65 -1.44
CA ALA A 69 12.81 -11.11 -0.54
C ALA A 69 13.08 -12.62 -0.70
N GLY A 70 14.34 -13.01 -0.79
CA GLY A 70 14.75 -14.40 -0.98
C GLY A 70 14.64 -14.93 -2.42
N ILE A 71 14.17 -14.15 -3.39
CA ILE A 71 14.03 -14.55 -4.79
C ILE A 71 15.06 -13.86 -5.67
N ASN A 72 15.99 -14.63 -6.22
CA ASN A 72 16.89 -14.14 -7.25
C ASN A 72 16.30 -14.32 -8.66
N THR A 73 16.91 -13.71 -9.67
CA THR A 73 16.43 -13.77 -11.06
C THR A 73 16.29 -15.19 -11.61
N THR A 74 17.12 -16.14 -11.17
CA THR A 74 17.03 -17.53 -11.61
C THR A 74 15.80 -18.22 -11.03
N VAL A 75 15.56 -18.03 -9.73
CA VAL A 75 14.37 -18.55 -9.04
C VAL A 75 13.11 -17.91 -9.62
N ALA A 76 13.11 -16.59 -9.86
CA ALA A 76 11.99 -15.89 -10.50
C ALA A 76 11.62 -16.49 -11.87
N LYS A 77 12.63 -16.78 -12.71
CA LYS A 77 12.40 -17.49 -14.00
C LYS A 77 11.79 -18.87 -13.81
N ASN A 78 12.26 -19.62 -12.80
CA ASN A 78 11.74 -20.97 -12.52
C ASN A 78 10.32 -20.92 -11.99
N ILE A 79 9.96 -19.93 -11.17
CA ILE A 79 8.58 -19.71 -10.69
C ILE A 79 7.64 -19.47 -11.88
N VAL A 80 8.00 -18.55 -12.78
CA VAL A 80 7.21 -18.23 -13.97
C VAL A 80 7.09 -19.45 -14.90
N ALA A 81 8.15 -20.25 -15.05
CA ALA A 81 8.16 -21.45 -15.89
C ALA A 81 7.36 -22.62 -15.28
N TYR A 82 7.22 -22.67 -13.95
CA TYR A 82 6.49 -23.74 -13.28
C TYR A 82 4.98 -23.69 -13.61
N GLY A 83 4.44 -22.49 -13.79
CA GLY A 83 3.04 -22.28 -14.15
C GLY A 83 2.14 -21.97 -12.96
N ALA A 84 0.85 -22.30 -13.06
CA ALA A 84 -0.16 -21.88 -12.10
C ALA A 84 -0.03 -22.58 -10.73
N PHE A 85 -0.03 -21.76 -9.68
CA PHE A 85 -0.04 -22.18 -8.29
C PHE A 85 -1.45 -22.06 -7.70
N THR A 86 -1.86 -23.03 -6.91
CA THR A 86 -3.12 -23.03 -6.15
C THR A 86 -2.88 -22.98 -4.64
N THR A 87 -1.63 -23.28 -4.21
CA THR A 87 -1.19 -23.20 -2.81
C THR A 87 0.27 -22.77 -2.75
N ARG A 88 0.66 -22.06 -1.71
CA ARG A 88 2.07 -21.67 -1.46
C ARG A 88 2.97 -22.90 -1.25
N ALA A 89 2.42 -24.01 -0.75
CA ALA A 89 3.17 -25.24 -0.58
C ALA A 89 3.76 -25.78 -1.90
N GLN A 90 3.14 -25.48 -3.05
CA GLN A 90 3.66 -25.86 -4.37
C GLN A 90 4.95 -25.14 -4.73
N LEU A 91 5.23 -23.96 -4.17
CA LEU A 91 6.47 -23.23 -4.36
C LEU A 91 7.70 -24.08 -3.96
N LYS A 92 7.57 -24.94 -2.95
CA LYS A 92 8.64 -25.86 -2.54
C LYS A 92 9.08 -26.85 -3.65
N LYS A 93 8.27 -27.00 -4.71
CA LYS A 93 8.59 -27.85 -5.88
C LYS A 93 9.33 -27.08 -6.97
N VAL A 94 9.46 -25.76 -6.83
CA VAL A 94 10.17 -24.94 -7.84
C VAL A 94 11.66 -25.19 -7.77
N PRO A 95 12.33 -25.50 -8.89
CA PRO A 95 13.76 -25.74 -8.91
C PRO A 95 14.54 -24.55 -8.36
N ARG A 96 15.55 -24.81 -7.54
CA ARG A 96 16.43 -23.83 -6.88
C ARG A 96 15.76 -22.91 -5.84
N LEU A 97 14.50 -23.07 -5.55
CA LEU A 97 13.86 -22.45 -4.39
C LEU A 97 14.11 -23.35 -3.17
N GLY A 98 15.19 -23.09 -2.45
CA GLY A 98 15.54 -23.84 -1.24
C GLY A 98 14.64 -23.47 -0.04
N PRO A 99 14.71 -24.26 1.06
CA PRO A 99 13.89 -24.01 2.25
C PRO A 99 14.02 -22.59 2.81
N LYS A 100 15.24 -22.07 2.96
CA LYS A 100 15.48 -20.71 3.45
C LYS A 100 14.86 -19.64 2.54
N ALA A 101 15.00 -19.79 1.21
CA ALA A 101 14.41 -18.86 0.27
C ALA A 101 12.88 -18.92 0.30
N PHE A 102 12.30 -20.12 0.50
CA PHE A 102 10.87 -20.27 0.69
C PHE A 102 10.39 -19.56 1.97
N GLU A 103 11.07 -19.75 3.10
CA GLU A 103 10.75 -19.06 4.35
C GLU A 103 10.80 -17.53 4.21
N GLN A 104 11.74 -17.00 3.43
CA GLN A 104 11.85 -15.57 3.21
C GLN A 104 10.77 -15.01 2.29
N CYS A 105 10.38 -15.73 1.23
CA CYS A 105 9.47 -15.21 0.21
C CYS A 105 7.99 -15.54 0.44
N ALA A 106 7.67 -16.61 1.19
CA ALA A 106 6.32 -17.16 1.24
C ALA A 106 5.26 -16.21 1.78
N GLY A 107 5.62 -15.30 2.70
CA GLY A 107 4.71 -14.29 3.23
C GLY A 107 4.36 -13.19 2.22
N PHE A 108 5.22 -12.95 1.23
CA PHE A 108 5.05 -11.88 0.23
C PHE A 108 4.41 -12.37 -1.06
N LEU A 109 4.40 -13.69 -1.29
CA LEU A 109 3.77 -14.27 -2.48
C LEU A 109 2.31 -14.61 -2.18
N ARG A 110 1.40 -14.09 -2.95
CA ARG A 110 -0.04 -14.28 -2.81
C ARG A 110 -0.61 -15.11 -3.95
N ILE A 111 -1.71 -15.81 -3.66
CA ILE A 111 -2.41 -16.64 -4.66
C ILE A 111 -3.90 -16.25 -4.63
N PRO A 112 -4.29 -15.18 -5.34
CA PRO A 112 -5.69 -14.83 -5.52
C PRO A 112 -6.45 -16.00 -6.18
N GLY A 113 -7.61 -16.37 -5.63
CA GLY A 113 -8.38 -17.50 -6.13
C GLY A 113 -7.80 -18.88 -5.83
N GLY A 114 -6.84 -18.98 -4.90
CA GLY A 114 -6.33 -20.24 -4.37
C GLY A 114 -7.39 -21.07 -3.64
N LYS A 115 -7.02 -22.28 -3.23
CA LYS A 115 -7.95 -23.21 -2.53
C LYS A 115 -8.39 -22.69 -1.15
N ASP A 116 -7.55 -21.91 -0.50
CA ASP A 116 -7.79 -21.32 0.82
C ASP A 116 -7.58 -19.80 0.73
N LEU A 117 -8.48 -19.02 1.27
CA LEU A 117 -8.40 -17.56 1.26
C LEU A 117 -7.15 -17.04 2.00
N ILE A 118 -6.63 -17.82 2.96
CA ILE A 118 -5.39 -17.52 3.69
C ILE A 118 -4.21 -17.39 2.72
N GLU A 119 -4.22 -18.11 1.58
CA GLU A 119 -3.16 -18.02 0.55
C GLU A 119 -3.11 -16.65 -0.14
N ASN A 120 -4.17 -15.85 -0.02
CA ASN A 120 -4.23 -14.47 -0.53
C ASN A 120 -4.00 -13.40 0.54
N THR A 121 -3.38 -13.76 1.65
CA THR A 121 -3.05 -12.84 2.76
C THR A 121 -1.55 -12.72 2.95
N GLY A 122 -1.08 -11.77 3.76
CA GLY A 122 0.31 -11.68 4.20
C GLY A 122 0.68 -12.68 5.30
N VAL A 123 -0.25 -13.50 5.79
CA VAL A 123 0.03 -14.50 6.82
C VAL A 123 1.06 -15.50 6.31
N HIS A 124 2.17 -15.63 7.04
CA HIS A 124 3.21 -16.59 6.69
C HIS A 124 2.72 -18.04 6.87
N PRO A 125 3.12 -19.02 6.01
CA PRO A 125 2.69 -20.41 6.13
C PRO A 125 2.97 -21.07 7.49
N GLU A 126 3.99 -20.64 8.20
CA GLU A 126 4.29 -21.10 9.58
C GLU A 126 3.21 -20.70 10.59
N SER A 127 2.51 -19.61 10.31
CA SER A 127 1.44 -19.07 11.16
C SER A 127 0.04 -19.55 10.76
N TYR A 128 -0.09 -20.46 9.78
CA TYR A 128 -1.40 -20.96 9.33
C TYR A 128 -2.17 -21.69 10.42
N ASP A 129 -1.48 -22.43 11.26
CA ASP A 129 -2.14 -23.13 12.37
C ASP A 129 -2.70 -22.14 13.40
N ALA A 130 -1.95 -21.08 13.70
CA ALA A 130 -2.40 -20.00 14.57
C ALA A 130 -3.58 -19.23 13.93
N ALA A 131 -3.52 -18.95 12.62
CA ALA A 131 -4.61 -18.30 11.89
C ALA A 131 -5.89 -19.14 11.90
N ARG A 132 -5.78 -20.45 11.67
CA ARG A 132 -6.92 -21.37 11.72
C ARG A 132 -7.47 -21.52 13.15
N ALA A 133 -6.59 -21.55 14.17
CA ALA A 133 -7.01 -21.59 15.57
C ALA A 133 -7.80 -20.31 15.95
N LEU A 134 -7.36 -19.14 15.49
CA LEU A 134 -8.05 -17.89 15.71
C LEU A 134 -9.43 -17.85 15.03
N LEU A 135 -9.51 -18.29 13.77
CA LEU A 135 -10.77 -18.41 13.04
C LEU A 135 -11.74 -19.37 13.73
N LYS A 136 -11.23 -20.53 14.18
CA LYS A 136 -12.01 -21.53 14.92
C LYS A 136 -12.53 -20.99 16.24
N HIS A 137 -11.72 -20.22 16.97
CA HIS A 137 -12.11 -19.60 18.24
C HIS A 137 -13.36 -18.73 18.08
N PHE A 138 -13.41 -17.93 17.02
CA PHE A 138 -14.56 -17.10 16.70
C PHE A 138 -15.64 -17.80 15.85
N SER A 139 -15.45 -19.09 15.55
CA SER A 139 -16.35 -19.88 14.67
C SER A 139 -16.57 -19.22 13.31
N LEU A 140 -15.52 -18.59 12.75
CA LEU A 140 -15.57 -17.89 11.47
C LEU A 140 -14.87 -18.69 10.38
N THR A 141 -15.42 -18.64 9.18
CA THR A 141 -14.66 -19.00 7.97
C THR A 141 -13.74 -17.85 7.56
N PRO A 142 -12.67 -18.09 6.78
CA PRO A 142 -11.80 -17.01 6.29
C PRO A 142 -12.56 -15.89 5.56
N ALA A 143 -13.63 -16.21 4.84
CA ALA A 143 -14.46 -15.24 4.14
C ALA A 143 -15.28 -14.36 5.11
N GLU A 144 -15.80 -14.93 6.18
CA GLU A 144 -16.57 -14.21 7.21
C GLU A 144 -15.70 -13.36 8.12
N ALA A 145 -14.40 -13.68 8.21
CA ALA A 145 -13.41 -12.94 8.99
C ALA A 145 -13.15 -11.54 8.40
N VAL A 146 -13.37 -11.38 7.09
CA VAL A 146 -13.14 -10.11 6.39
C VAL A 146 -13.96 -8.99 7.02
N GLY A 147 -13.27 -7.93 7.43
CA GLY A 147 -13.86 -6.73 8.05
C GLY A 147 -14.33 -6.90 9.50
N LYS A 148 -14.28 -8.12 10.09
CA LYS A 148 -14.85 -8.40 11.42
C LYS A 148 -13.83 -8.91 12.43
N LEU A 149 -12.89 -9.74 12.00
CA LEU A 149 -12.02 -10.51 12.90
C LEU A 149 -11.19 -9.61 13.80
N LEU A 150 -10.62 -8.53 13.26
CA LEU A 150 -9.81 -7.58 14.02
C LEU A 150 -10.63 -6.92 15.14
N THR A 151 -11.85 -6.48 14.84
CA THR A 151 -12.73 -5.85 15.82
C THR A 151 -13.15 -6.83 16.92
N LEU A 152 -13.45 -8.08 16.56
CA LEU A 152 -13.81 -9.13 17.54
C LEU A 152 -12.61 -9.48 18.45
N ALA A 153 -11.43 -9.60 17.87
CA ALA A 153 -10.21 -9.88 18.63
C ALA A 153 -9.80 -8.71 19.55
N ASP A 154 -9.99 -7.47 19.13
CA ASP A 154 -9.80 -6.29 19.97
C ASP A 154 -10.80 -6.26 21.14
N ALA A 155 -12.05 -6.60 20.90
CA ALA A 155 -13.10 -6.62 21.93
C ALA A 155 -12.85 -7.68 23.01
N GLU A 156 -12.30 -8.85 22.65
CA GLU A 156 -11.96 -9.92 23.60
C GLU A 156 -10.61 -9.67 24.29
N GLY A 157 -9.71 -8.96 23.62
CA GLY A 157 -8.37 -8.59 24.10
C GLY A 157 -7.27 -9.53 23.62
N PHE A 158 -6.35 -8.99 22.82
CA PHE A 158 -5.24 -9.75 22.21
C PHE A 158 -4.34 -10.48 23.23
N ALA A 159 -4.11 -9.89 24.41
CA ALA A 159 -3.28 -10.51 25.44
C ALA A 159 -3.90 -11.79 26.03
N ALA A 160 -5.23 -11.85 26.15
CA ALA A 160 -5.96 -13.02 26.61
C ALA A 160 -5.96 -14.12 25.52
N LEU A 161 -6.30 -13.73 24.29
CA LEU A 161 -6.28 -14.61 23.12
C LEU A 161 -4.90 -15.20 22.84
N ALA A 162 -3.85 -14.41 22.95
CA ALA A 162 -2.47 -14.83 22.75
C ALA A 162 -2.07 -15.95 23.73
N LYS A 163 -2.44 -15.84 25.00
CA LYS A 163 -2.23 -16.87 26.01
C LYS A 163 -3.04 -18.15 25.71
N GLN A 164 -4.29 -17.99 25.32
CA GLN A 164 -5.20 -19.11 25.05
C GLN A 164 -4.77 -19.90 23.79
N LEU A 165 -4.31 -19.20 22.76
CA LEU A 165 -3.88 -19.81 21.50
C LEU A 165 -2.38 -20.15 21.48
N ASN A 166 -1.65 -19.84 22.56
CA ASN A 166 -0.20 -20.04 22.69
C ASN A 166 0.60 -19.42 21.53
N VAL A 167 0.24 -18.18 21.19
CA VAL A 167 0.86 -17.37 20.11
C VAL A 167 1.29 -16.02 20.70
N GLY A 168 2.36 -15.43 20.18
CA GLY A 168 2.77 -14.09 20.60
C GLY A 168 1.68 -13.05 20.25
N GLU A 169 1.43 -12.10 21.17
CA GLU A 169 0.41 -11.05 20.96
C GLU A 169 0.64 -10.23 19.67
N PRO A 170 1.88 -9.77 19.34
CA PRO A 170 2.14 -9.06 18.09
C PRO A 170 1.78 -9.91 16.87
N THR A 171 2.21 -11.17 16.84
CA THR A 171 1.93 -12.10 15.74
C THR A 171 0.43 -12.33 15.57
N LEU A 172 -0.31 -12.47 16.69
CA LEU A 172 -1.75 -12.68 16.63
C LEU A 172 -2.48 -11.45 16.11
N ARG A 173 -2.02 -10.26 16.46
CA ARG A 173 -2.54 -8.99 15.96
C ARG A 173 -2.33 -8.85 14.45
N ASP A 174 -1.13 -9.18 13.97
CA ASP A 174 -0.81 -9.17 12.54
C ASP A 174 -1.67 -10.18 11.77
N ILE A 175 -1.83 -11.41 12.29
CA ILE A 175 -2.70 -12.43 11.69
C ILE A 175 -4.14 -11.92 11.60
N ALA A 176 -4.68 -11.32 12.66
CA ALA A 176 -6.03 -10.80 12.68
C ALA A 176 -6.23 -9.66 11.68
N ALA A 177 -5.24 -8.76 11.57
CA ALA A 177 -5.25 -7.67 10.60
C ALA A 177 -5.24 -8.17 9.16
N GLU A 178 -4.36 -9.12 8.84
CA GLU A 178 -4.23 -9.71 7.50
C GLU A 178 -5.47 -10.51 7.08
N LEU A 179 -6.06 -11.28 7.99
CA LEU A 179 -7.29 -12.03 7.71
C LEU A 179 -8.51 -11.12 7.59
N SER A 180 -8.51 -9.97 8.27
CA SER A 180 -9.60 -9.00 8.15
C SER A 180 -9.61 -8.26 6.81
N ARG A 181 -8.46 -8.23 6.12
CA ARG A 181 -8.27 -7.50 4.85
C ARG A 181 -7.42 -8.31 3.87
N PRO A 182 -7.89 -9.47 3.40
CA PRO A 182 -7.13 -10.28 2.45
C PRO A 182 -6.90 -9.51 1.15
N GLY A 183 -5.70 -9.59 0.60
CA GLY A 183 -5.34 -8.89 -0.63
C GLY A 183 -5.24 -7.36 -0.48
N ARG A 184 -5.13 -6.84 0.75
CA ARG A 184 -4.96 -5.41 1.00
C ARG A 184 -3.76 -4.87 0.20
N ASP A 185 -4.01 -3.81 -0.55
CA ASP A 185 -2.98 -3.01 -1.15
C ASP A 185 -2.78 -1.74 -0.28
N PRO A 186 -1.59 -1.53 0.30
CA PRO A 186 -1.32 -0.31 1.08
C PRO A 186 -1.58 0.99 0.31
N ARG A 187 -1.56 0.93 -1.02
CA ARG A 187 -1.85 2.08 -1.89
C ARG A 187 -3.32 2.52 -1.84
N ASP A 188 -4.24 1.64 -1.47
CA ASP A 188 -5.67 1.98 -1.33
C ASP A 188 -5.92 2.93 -0.15
N GLU A 189 -4.98 3.02 0.79
CA GLU A 189 -5.02 3.92 1.95
C GLU A 189 -4.40 5.30 1.66
N LEU A 190 -3.74 5.44 0.50
CA LEU A 190 -3.24 6.74 0.08
C LEU A 190 -4.42 7.68 -0.27
N PRO A 191 -4.30 8.98 0.01
CA PRO A 191 -5.30 9.95 -0.40
C PRO A 191 -5.61 9.80 -1.88
N GLN A 192 -6.87 9.56 -2.22
CA GLN A 192 -7.27 9.46 -3.61
C GLN A 192 -6.98 10.79 -4.32
N VAL A 193 -6.27 10.69 -5.44
CA VAL A 193 -6.08 11.86 -6.30
C VAL A 193 -7.45 12.33 -6.77
N LEU A 194 -7.83 13.56 -6.42
CA LEU A 194 -9.05 14.17 -6.89
C LEU A 194 -8.91 14.44 -8.40
N MET A 195 -9.34 13.48 -9.21
CA MET A 195 -9.47 13.68 -10.63
C MET A 195 -10.72 14.55 -10.86
N ARG A 196 -10.54 15.80 -11.25
CA ARG A 196 -11.65 16.63 -11.72
C ARG A 196 -11.80 16.49 -13.21
N SER A 197 -12.99 16.11 -13.64
CA SER A 197 -13.41 16.14 -15.03
C SER A 197 -13.76 17.57 -15.50
N ASP A 198 -14.04 18.47 -14.57
CA ASP A 198 -14.45 19.83 -14.85
C ASP A 198 -13.27 20.76 -14.58
N VAL A 199 -12.58 21.14 -15.64
CA VAL A 199 -11.57 22.22 -15.57
C VAL A 199 -12.35 23.51 -15.37
N MET A 200 -12.42 23.98 -14.13
CA MET A 200 -12.98 25.30 -13.83
C MET A 200 -11.91 26.34 -14.14
N ASP A 201 -12.31 27.33 -14.97
CA ASP A 201 -11.53 28.56 -15.10
C ASP A 201 -11.81 29.43 -13.85
N LEU A 202 -10.88 30.30 -13.51
CA LEU A 202 -11.07 31.28 -12.41
C LEU A 202 -12.39 32.04 -12.50
N LYS A 203 -12.87 32.24 -13.72
CA LYS A 203 -14.14 32.94 -14.04
C LYS A 203 -15.39 32.18 -13.59
N ASP A 204 -15.28 30.88 -13.37
CA ASP A 204 -16.39 30.00 -12.97
C ASP A 204 -16.56 29.94 -11.45
N LEU A 205 -15.61 30.52 -10.70
CA LEU A 205 -15.65 30.54 -9.25
C LEU A 205 -16.65 31.59 -8.76
N GLN A 206 -17.59 31.14 -7.95
CA GLN A 206 -18.59 32.05 -7.33
C GLN A 206 -18.42 32.00 -5.79
N PRO A 207 -18.58 33.16 -5.13
CA PRO A 207 -18.61 33.19 -3.68
C PRO A 207 -19.64 32.23 -3.08
N GLY A 208 -19.25 31.49 -2.08
CA GLY A 208 -20.09 30.47 -1.45
C GLY A 208 -19.97 29.06 -2.06
N MET A 209 -19.25 28.87 -3.17
CA MET A 209 -19.02 27.53 -3.71
C MET A 209 -18.18 26.70 -2.75
N GLU A 210 -18.64 25.47 -2.49
CA GLU A 210 -17.89 24.46 -1.75
C GLU A 210 -17.03 23.66 -2.71
N LEU A 211 -15.73 23.61 -2.45
CA LEU A 211 -14.75 22.93 -3.28
C LEU A 211 -13.86 22.03 -2.42
N ARG A 212 -13.49 20.87 -2.96
CA ARG A 212 -12.44 20.04 -2.36
C ARG A 212 -11.12 20.33 -3.04
N GLY A 213 -10.09 20.55 -2.26
CA GLY A 213 -8.76 20.85 -2.79
C GLY A 213 -7.67 20.16 -1.98
N THR A 214 -6.46 20.15 -2.53
CA THR A 214 -5.27 19.58 -1.89
C THR A 214 -4.36 20.71 -1.42
N VAL A 215 -3.92 20.65 -0.16
CA VAL A 215 -2.97 21.60 0.42
C VAL A 215 -1.62 21.46 -0.28
N ARG A 216 -1.19 22.49 -1.00
CA ARG A 216 0.09 22.53 -1.71
C ARG A 216 1.23 23.13 -0.89
N ASN A 217 0.92 24.16 -0.12
CA ASN A 217 1.91 24.83 0.70
C ASN A 217 1.27 25.37 1.98
N VAL A 218 2.05 25.42 3.05
CA VAL A 218 1.66 25.96 4.35
C VAL A 218 2.66 27.03 4.74
N THR A 219 2.17 28.25 4.98
CA THR A 219 2.95 29.45 5.36
C THR A 219 2.47 29.96 6.72
N ASP A 220 3.16 30.94 7.30
CA ASP A 220 2.80 31.51 8.61
C ASP A 220 1.42 32.19 8.62
N PHE A 221 0.95 32.70 7.47
CA PHE A 221 -0.30 33.45 7.34
C PHE A 221 -1.46 32.63 6.76
N GLY A 222 -1.22 31.40 6.31
CA GLY A 222 -2.27 30.56 5.74
C GLY A 222 -1.77 29.37 4.97
N ALA A 223 -2.68 28.68 4.28
CA ALA A 223 -2.37 27.53 3.44
C ALA A 223 -2.82 27.80 1.99
N PHE A 224 -1.98 27.38 1.05
CA PHE A 224 -2.32 27.37 -0.36
C PHE A 224 -2.93 26.02 -0.73
N VAL A 225 -4.12 26.07 -1.34
CA VAL A 225 -4.92 24.91 -1.67
C VAL A 225 -5.18 24.88 -3.16
N ASP A 226 -4.75 23.79 -3.81
CA ASP A 226 -5.08 23.51 -5.20
C ASP A 226 -6.53 23.03 -5.28
N ILE A 227 -7.38 23.85 -5.85
CA ILE A 227 -8.80 23.59 -6.07
C ILE A 227 -9.10 23.16 -7.50
N GLY A 228 -8.07 22.90 -8.33
CA GLY A 228 -8.19 22.45 -9.72
C GLY A 228 -8.34 23.57 -10.75
N VAL A 229 -8.07 24.81 -10.38
CA VAL A 229 -7.88 25.94 -11.29
C VAL A 229 -6.39 26.24 -11.46
N HIS A 230 -6.03 27.08 -12.45
CA HIS A 230 -4.62 27.38 -12.75
C HIS A 230 -3.82 28.09 -11.64
N ARG A 231 -4.47 28.50 -10.56
CA ARG A 231 -3.86 29.16 -9.41
C ARG A 231 -4.37 28.53 -8.12
N ASP A 232 -3.48 28.36 -7.15
CA ASP A 232 -3.85 27.90 -5.82
C ASP A 232 -4.65 28.97 -5.08
N GLY A 233 -5.71 28.55 -4.38
CA GLY A 233 -6.48 29.42 -3.49
C GLY A 233 -5.75 29.59 -2.16
N LEU A 234 -5.80 30.80 -1.58
CA LEU A 234 -5.27 31.05 -0.25
C LEU A 234 -6.38 30.92 0.80
N VAL A 235 -6.17 30.04 1.77
CA VAL A 235 -6.96 29.98 3.00
C VAL A 235 -6.17 30.69 4.10
N HIS A 236 -6.62 31.90 4.47
CA HIS A 236 -5.96 32.69 5.51
C HIS A 236 -6.12 32.04 6.87
N ILE A 237 -5.12 32.18 7.77
CA ILE A 237 -5.07 31.56 9.10
C ILE A 237 -6.33 31.84 9.94
N SER A 238 -6.92 33.02 9.79
CA SER A 238 -8.15 33.39 10.52
C SER A 238 -9.41 32.65 10.06
N GLN A 239 -9.35 31.96 8.91
CA GLN A 239 -10.47 31.22 8.30
C GLN A 239 -10.30 29.69 8.40
N MET A 240 -9.21 29.21 9.00
CA MET A 240 -8.89 27.78 9.04
C MET A 240 -9.64 27.03 10.15
N ALA A 241 -9.99 27.69 11.23
CA ALA A 241 -10.72 27.05 12.34
C ALA A 241 -11.53 28.10 13.14
N GLN A 242 -12.56 27.64 13.86
CA GLN A 242 -13.35 28.49 14.77
C GLN A 242 -12.58 28.91 16.04
N ARG A 243 -11.47 28.23 16.34
CA ARG A 243 -10.55 28.57 17.44
C ARG A 243 -9.37 29.40 16.92
N ARG A 244 -8.73 30.13 17.80
CA ARG A 244 -7.47 30.82 17.46
C ARG A 244 -6.40 29.78 17.11
N VAL A 245 -5.84 29.89 15.92
CA VAL A 245 -4.72 29.09 15.42
C VAL A 245 -3.48 29.95 15.45
N ASN A 246 -2.40 29.44 16.05
CA ASN A 246 -1.14 30.20 16.11
C ASN A 246 -0.30 29.99 14.85
N HIS A 247 -0.34 28.78 14.29
CA HIS A 247 0.33 28.45 13.03
C HIS A 247 -0.54 27.51 12.21
N PRO A 248 -0.69 27.72 10.89
CA PRO A 248 -1.53 26.88 10.02
C PRO A 248 -1.21 25.39 10.05
N SER A 249 0.04 24.99 10.30
CA SER A 249 0.43 23.59 10.44
C SER A 249 -0.19 22.84 11.63
N GLU A 250 -0.84 23.56 12.56
CA GLU A 250 -1.63 22.95 13.65
C GLU A 250 -2.96 22.35 13.13
N VAL A 251 -3.40 22.78 11.95
CA VAL A 251 -4.70 22.43 11.37
C VAL A 251 -4.55 21.61 10.12
N VAL A 252 -3.59 21.94 9.23
CA VAL A 252 -3.40 21.29 7.95
C VAL A 252 -1.93 21.02 7.65
N ARG A 253 -1.66 20.01 6.83
CA ARG A 253 -0.33 19.66 6.31
C ARG A 253 -0.33 19.63 4.80
N VAL A 254 0.84 19.78 4.20
CA VAL A 254 1.00 19.62 2.74
C VAL A 254 0.57 18.21 2.34
N GLY A 255 -0.30 18.12 1.35
CA GLY A 255 -0.90 16.88 0.87
C GLY A 255 -2.29 16.56 1.45
N ASP A 256 -2.74 17.27 2.48
CA ASP A 256 -4.08 17.06 3.03
C ASP A 256 -5.16 17.45 2.03
N ILE A 257 -6.25 16.69 2.00
CA ILE A 257 -7.45 17.00 1.23
C ILE A 257 -8.41 17.75 2.15
N VAL A 258 -8.73 18.99 1.78
CA VAL A 258 -9.59 19.85 2.57
C VAL A 258 -10.80 20.31 1.77
N THR A 259 -11.90 20.59 2.47
CA THR A 259 -13.06 21.27 1.90
C THR A 259 -12.94 22.75 2.20
N VAL A 260 -13.04 23.58 1.17
CA VAL A 260 -12.91 25.04 1.26
C VAL A 260 -14.12 25.70 0.60
N TRP A 261 -14.44 26.92 1.05
CA TRP A 261 -15.48 27.76 0.45
C TRP A 261 -14.84 28.98 -0.19
N VAL A 262 -15.27 29.28 -1.40
CA VAL A 262 -14.82 30.48 -2.11
C VAL A 262 -15.41 31.69 -1.42
N LEU A 263 -14.57 32.61 -0.94
CA LEU A 263 -14.98 33.88 -0.37
C LEU A 263 -14.91 34.97 -1.45
N GLU A 264 -13.79 35.05 -2.16
CA GLU A 264 -13.52 35.98 -3.27
C GLU A 264 -12.72 35.24 -4.34
N ALA A 265 -12.93 35.57 -5.61
CA ALA A 265 -12.22 34.99 -6.75
C ALA A 265 -11.61 36.10 -7.63
#